data_35c5b6edc9930b6845fa61c2556ccb22
#
_entry.id   35c5b6edc9930b6845fa61c2556ccb22
#
_cell.length_a   1.000
_cell.length_b   1.000
_cell.length_c   1.000
_cell.angle_alpha   90.00
_cell.angle_beta   90.00
_cell.angle_gamma   90.00
#
_symmetry.space_group_name_H-M   'P 1'
#
loop_
_entity.id
_entity.type
_entity.pdbx_description
1 polymer ?
#
loop_
_entity_poly.entity_id
_entity_poly.type
_entity_poly.pdbx_seq_one_letter_code
_entity_poly.pdbx_strand_id
1 'polypeptide(L)'
;MNSSMYRNLTITALLMALAIMIPIVMPLKVVIPPASYTLASHVPIFLAMFLSRKMAACVVIGSTLGFFVAGFPLVIVMRAASHIIFALMGAYYIKHHPGVLTGALSFVAFNLACAIVHAIGEVLACLLFYTTTTMPNIDLIYVVFVLVGGGTIVHSLVDGYIAL
;
A
#
# COMPACT_ATOMS: atom_id res chain seq x y z
N MET A 1 6.88 31.79 -0.19
CA MET A 1 6.62 30.33 -0.37
C MET A 1 6.52 30.08 -1.87
N ASN A 2 7.29 29.10 -2.44
CA ASN A 2 7.37 28.89 -3.89
C ASN A 2 6.13 28.16 -4.44
N SER A 3 5.69 28.51 -5.66
CA SER A 3 4.54 27.86 -6.32
C SER A 3 4.66 26.33 -6.41
N SER A 4 5.88 25.81 -6.54
CA SER A 4 6.16 24.37 -6.51
C SER A 4 5.82 23.70 -5.17
N MET A 5 6.00 24.41 -4.05
CA MET A 5 5.67 23.91 -2.72
C MET A 5 4.15 23.77 -2.55
N TYR A 6 3.38 24.77 -2.96
CA TYR A 6 1.91 24.68 -2.92
C TYR A 6 1.38 23.54 -3.79
N ARG A 7 1.89 23.43 -5.02
CA ARG A 7 1.52 22.33 -5.92
C ARG A 7 1.77 20.97 -5.29
N ASN A 8 2.96 20.75 -4.72
CA ASN A 8 3.29 19.46 -4.09
C ASN A 8 2.43 19.19 -2.86
N LEU A 9 2.11 20.20 -2.06
CA LEU A 9 1.22 20.08 -0.91
C LEU A 9 -0.20 19.69 -1.36
N THR A 10 -0.74 20.36 -2.37
CA THR A 10 -2.07 20.06 -2.93
C THR A 10 -2.13 18.63 -3.49
N ILE A 11 -1.14 18.23 -4.30
CA ILE A 11 -1.10 16.87 -4.85
C ILE A 11 -1.01 15.83 -3.72
N THR A 12 -0.18 16.07 -2.71
CA THR A 12 -0.06 15.15 -1.56
C THR A 12 -1.38 15.02 -0.82
N ALA A 13 -2.07 16.12 -0.57
CA ALA A 13 -3.36 16.13 0.11
C ALA A 13 -4.45 15.39 -0.69
N LEU A 14 -4.49 15.57 -2.02
CA LEU A 14 -5.42 14.87 -2.90
C LEU A 14 -5.14 13.36 -2.94
N LEU A 15 -3.87 12.96 -3.07
CA LEU A 15 -3.50 11.55 -3.05
C LEU A 15 -3.80 10.89 -1.70
N MET A 16 -3.58 11.61 -0.60
CA MET A 16 -3.94 11.15 0.75
C MET A 16 -5.46 10.97 0.88
N ALA A 17 -6.25 11.92 0.43
CA ALA A 17 -7.70 11.82 0.43
C ALA A 17 -8.19 10.61 -0.39
N LEU A 18 -7.64 10.39 -1.58
CA LEU A 18 -7.94 9.22 -2.41
C LEU A 18 -7.54 7.91 -1.71
N ALA A 19 -6.37 7.86 -1.08
CA ALA A 19 -5.90 6.67 -0.35
C ALA A 19 -6.82 6.29 0.82
N ILE A 20 -7.50 7.26 1.43
CA ILE A 20 -8.50 7.04 2.49
C ILE A 20 -9.86 6.67 1.87
N MET A 21 -10.29 7.38 0.84
CA MET A 21 -11.64 7.25 0.29
C MET A 21 -11.84 5.96 -0.51
N ILE A 22 -10.83 5.54 -1.30
CA ILE A 22 -10.97 4.36 -2.18
C ILE A 22 -11.37 3.10 -1.39
N PRO A 23 -10.72 2.70 -0.29
CA PRO A 23 -11.11 1.53 0.49
C PRO A 23 -12.52 1.62 1.08
N ILE A 24 -13.02 2.83 1.30
CA ILE A 24 -14.35 3.07 1.88
C ILE A 24 -15.44 2.95 0.81
N VAL A 25 -15.28 3.63 -0.33
CA VAL A 25 -16.37 3.84 -1.32
C VAL A 25 -16.30 2.93 -2.53
N MET A 26 -15.13 2.33 -2.84
CA MET A 26 -14.96 1.50 -4.03
C MET A 26 -15.81 0.21 -3.94
N PRO A 27 -16.71 -0.05 -4.91
CA PRO A 27 -17.53 -1.25 -4.90
C PRO A 27 -16.75 -2.51 -5.32
N LEU A 28 -15.68 -2.35 -6.11
CA LEU A 28 -14.85 -3.47 -6.57
C LEU A 28 -13.86 -3.86 -5.49
N LYS A 29 -14.31 -4.73 -4.60
CA LYS A 29 -13.49 -5.29 -3.52
C LYS A 29 -13.80 -6.76 -3.28
N VAL A 30 -12.76 -7.51 -2.94
CA VAL A 30 -12.85 -8.90 -2.48
C VAL A 30 -12.61 -8.90 -0.98
N VAL A 31 -13.60 -9.39 -0.22
CA VAL A 31 -13.51 -9.49 1.24
C VAL A 31 -13.51 -10.98 1.60
N ILE A 32 -12.39 -11.46 2.10
CA ILE A 32 -12.21 -12.83 2.62
C ILE A 32 -11.61 -12.64 4.03
N PRO A 33 -12.45 -12.55 5.07
CA PRO A 33 -11.97 -12.24 6.41
C PRO A 33 -10.83 -13.16 6.86
N PRO A 34 -9.77 -12.59 7.46
CA PRO A 34 -9.56 -11.19 7.82
C PRO A 34 -8.93 -10.33 6.71
N ALA A 35 -8.77 -10.83 5.52
CA ALA A 35 -8.21 -10.08 4.38
C ALA A 35 -9.30 -9.31 3.62
N SER A 36 -8.94 -8.16 3.09
CA SER A 36 -9.78 -7.34 2.21
C SER A 36 -8.90 -6.65 1.17
N TYR A 37 -9.28 -6.75 -0.09
CA TYR A 37 -8.57 -6.19 -1.24
C TYR A 37 -9.53 -5.30 -2.02
N THR A 38 -9.24 -4.01 -2.04
CA THR A 38 -10.05 -3.01 -2.76
C THR A 38 -9.27 -2.52 -3.96
N LEU A 39 -9.81 -2.72 -5.16
CA LEU A 39 -9.17 -2.29 -6.41
C LEU A 39 -8.74 -0.83 -6.32
N ALA A 40 -7.52 -0.54 -6.78
CA ALA A 40 -6.89 0.77 -6.81
C ALA A 40 -6.59 1.40 -5.43
N SER A 41 -6.69 0.65 -4.32
CA SER A 41 -6.43 1.21 -2.98
C SER A 41 -4.97 1.69 -2.78
N HIS A 42 -4.01 1.08 -3.47
CA HIS A 42 -2.60 1.48 -3.41
C HIS A 42 -2.18 2.41 -4.56
N VAL A 43 -3.04 2.66 -5.55
CA VAL A 43 -2.74 3.58 -6.67
C VAL A 43 -2.27 4.95 -6.18
N PRO A 44 -2.91 5.60 -5.19
CA PRO A 44 -2.42 6.88 -4.69
C PRO A 44 -1.02 6.80 -4.05
N ILE A 45 -0.68 5.67 -3.43
CA ILE A 45 0.65 5.44 -2.85
C ILE A 45 1.70 5.29 -3.96
N PHE A 46 1.41 4.49 -5.01
CA PHE A 46 2.29 4.36 -6.17
C PHE A 46 2.49 5.71 -6.87
N LEU A 47 1.43 6.48 -7.12
CA LEU A 47 1.55 7.82 -7.70
C LEU A 47 2.41 8.76 -6.85
N ALA A 48 2.21 8.75 -5.53
CA ALA A 48 3.04 9.55 -4.61
C ALA A 48 4.51 9.09 -4.64
N MET A 49 4.76 7.78 -4.74
CA MET A 49 6.07 7.17 -4.86
C MET A 49 6.79 7.60 -6.14
N PHE A 50 6.05 7.71 -7.27
CA PHE A 50 6.60 8.19 -8.55
C PHE A 50 7.00 9.68 -8.49
N LEU A 51 6.36 10.45 -7.62
CA LEU A 51 6.63 11.89 -7.47
C LEU A 51 7.77 12.18 -6.50
N SER A 52 7.70 11.68 -5.27
CA SER A 52 8.80 11.84 -4.30
C SER A 52 8.64 10.97 -3.04
N ARG A 53 9.77 10.68 -2.39
CA ARG A 53 9.79 9.97 -1.10
C ARG A 53 8.99 10.67 0.00
N LYS A 54 9.04 12.01 0.06
CA LYS A 54 8.30 12.78 1.07
C LYS A 54 6.79 12.66 0.86
N MET A 55 6.33 12.75 -0.39
CA MET A 55 4.92 12.58 -0.72
C MET A 55 4.45 11.15 -0.42
N ALA A 56 5.22 10.14 -0.81
CA ALA A 56 4.92 8.74 -0.51
C ALA A 56 4.76 8.51 1.01
N ALA A 57 5.70 9.00 1.82
CA ALA A 57 5.62 8.91 3.27
C ALA A 57 4.36 9.58 3.84
N CYS A 58 4.06 10.81 3.40
CA CYS A 58 2.88 11.56 3.86
C CYS A 58 1.58 10.82 3.49
N VAL A 59 1.47 10.30 2.26
CA VAL A 59 0.27 9.59 1.81
C VAL A 59 0.06 8.30 2.61
N VAL A 60 1.12 7.52 2.86
CA VAL A 60 1.00 6.30 3.69
C VAL A 60 0.62 6.63 5.13
N ILE A 61 1.28 7.60 5.76
CA ILE A 61 0.95 8.00 7.14
C ILE A 61 -0.48 8.50 7.22
N GLY A 62 -0.88 9.38 6.29
CA GLY A 62 -2.23 9.92 6.27
C GLY A 62 -3.30 8.86 6.03
N SER A 63 -3.08 7.91 5.10
CA SER A 63 -4.02 6.83 4.86
C SER A 63 -4.13 5.89 6.07
N THR A 64 -3.01 5.58 6.74
CA THR A 64 -3.00 4.78 7.97
C THR A 64 -3.83 5.43 9.08
N LEU A 65 -3.62 6.74 9.32
CA LEU A 65 -4.41 7.50 10.29
C LEU A 65 -5.88 7.59 9.88
N GLY A 66 -6.15 7.75 8.58
CA GLY A 66 -7.50 7.76 8.05
C GLY A 66 -8.25 6.45 8.29
N PHE A 67 -7.61 5.30 8.08
CA PHE A 67 -8.17 3.98 8.37
C PHE A 67 -8.45 3.81 9.86
N PHE A 68 -7.54 4.27 10.72
CA PHE A 68 -7.74 4.22 12.16
C PHE A 68 -8.97 5.05 12.59
N VAL A 69 -9.06 6.30 12.13
CA VAL A 69 -10.19 7.19 12.43
C VAL A 69 -11.51 6.70 11.82
N ALA A 70 -11.46 6.06 10.65
CA ALA A 70 -12.62 5.47 10.00
C ALA A 70 -13.11 4.16 10.68
N GLY A 71 -12.43 3.69 11.73
CA GLY A 71 -12.84 2.53 12.51
C GLY A 71 -12.53 1.17 11.87
N PHE A 72 -11.55 1.12 10.96
CA PHE A 72 -11.10 -0.16 10.42
C PHE A 72 -10.47 -1.03 11.52
N PRO A 73 -10.60 -2.39 11.43
CA PRO A 73 -9.94 -3.31 12.36
C PRO A 73 -8.45 -3.02 12.49
N LEU A 74 -7.91 -3.11 13.71
CA LEU A 74 -6.52 -2.76 14.00
C LEU A 74 -5.50 -3.50 13.11
N VAL A 75 -5.76 -4.77 12.78
CA VAL A 75 -4.90 -5.53 11.85
C VAL A 75 -4.81 -4.87 10.48
N ILE A 76 -5.92 -4.29 9.97
CA ILE A 76 -5.92 -3.57 8.68
C ILE A 76 -5.14 -2.25 8.80
N VAL A 77 -5.26 -1.54 9.93
CA VAL A 77 -4.47 -0.33 10.19
C VAL A 77 -2.98 -0.64 10.27
N MET A 78 -2.59 -1.73 10.92
CA MET A 78 -1.19 -2.18 11.00
C MET A 78 -0.64 -2.57 9.61
N ARG A 79 -1.44 -3.25 8.79
CA ARG A 79 -1.09 -3.55 7.39
C ARG A 79 -0.89 -2.25 6.61
N ALA A 80 -1.82 -1.29 6.71
CA ALA A 80 -1.68 0.02 6.05
C ALA A 80 -0.41 0.77 6.50
N ALA A 81 -0.02 0.69 7.79
CA ALA A 81 1.21 1.26 8.29
C ALA A 81 2.46 0.62 7.67
N SER A 82 2.43 -0.69 7.41
CA SER A 82 3.56 -1.42 6.81
C SER A 82 3.86 -0.99 5.37
N HIS A 83 2.91 -0.35 4.67
CA HIS A 83 3.10 0.16 3.32
C HIS A 83 4.25 1.17 3.21
N ILE A 84 4.66 1.80 4.32
CA ILE A 84 5.77 2.74 4.36
C ILE A 84 7.07 2.11 3.83
N ILE A 85 7.26 0.81 4.03
CA ILE A 85 8.48 0.10 3.67
C ILE A 85 8.63 0.06 2.14
N PHE A 86 7.63 -0.50 1.43
CA PHE A 86 7.72 -0.59 -0.03
C PHE A 86 7.64 0.79 -0.71
N ALA A 87 6.85 1.71 -0.14
CA ALA A 87 6.68 3.05 -0.70
C ALA A 87 7.99 3.86 -0.65
N LEU A 88 8.73 3.82 0.46
CA LEU A 88 10.02 4.50 0.57
C LEU A 88 11.12 3.82 -0.24
N MET A 89 11.14 2.48 -0.26
CA MET A 89 12.07 1.70 -1.07
C MET A 89 11.88 1.97 -2.56
N GLY A 90 10.62 1.90 -3.04
CA GLY A 90 10.30 2.15 -4.43
C GLY A 90 10.60 3.58 -4.86
N ALA A 91 10.23 4.58 -4.05
CA ALA A 91 10.56 5.98 -4.33
C ALA A 91 12.07 6.26 -4.30
N TYR A 92 12.83 5.55 -3.47
CA TYR A 92 14.28 5.61 -3.49
C TYR A 92 14.84 5.03 -4.78
N TYR A 93 14.36 3.86 -5.19
CA TYR A 93 14.82 3.19 -6.41
C TYR A 93 14.53 4.03 -7.65
N ILE A 94 13.31 4.54 -7.81
CA ILE A 94 12.91 5.40 -8.95
C ILE A 94 13.80 6.64 -9.03
N LYS A 95 14.11 7.27 -7.91
CA LYS A 95 14.98 8.45 -7.88
C LYS A 95 16.36 8.17 -8.49
N HIS A 96 16.90 6.96 -8.33
CA HIS A 96 18.22 6.60 -8.84
C HIS A 96 18.17 5.92 -10.21
N HIS A 97 17.00 5.41 -10.62
CA HIS A 97 16.76 4.70 -11.87
C HIS A 97 15.49 5.22 -12.55
N PRO A 98 15.44 6.50 -13.00
CA PRO A 98 14.20 7.10 -13.51
C PRO A 98 13.65 6.39 -14.75
N GLY A 99 14.48 5.72 -15.54
CA GLY A 99 14.06 4.94 -16.71
C GLY A 99 13.22 3.69 -16.37
N VAL A 100 13.10 3.33 -15.09
CA VAL A 100 12.32 2.15 -14.68
C VAL A 100 10.83 2.28 -15.01
N LEU A 101 10.29 3.49 -15.04
CA LEU A 101 8.89 3.76 -15.34
C LEU A 101 8.57 3.76 -16.84
N THR A 102 9.59 3.85 -17.71
CA THR A 102 9.39 3.94 -19.17
C THR A 102 9.70 2.65 -19.91
N GLY A 103 10.43 1.73 -19.28
CA GLY A 103 10.77 0.43 -19.87
C GLY A 103 9.82 -0.66 -19.40
N ALA A 104 9.16 -1.36 -20.33
CA ALA A 104 8.17 -2.39 -19.97
C ALA A 104 8.74 -3.47 -19.04
N LEU A 105 9.87 -4.07 -19.39
CA LEU A 105 10.49 -5.13 -18.58
C LEU A 105 11.03 -4.61 -17.25
N SER A 106 11.62 -3.42 -17.23
CA SER A 106 12.14 -2.80 -16.01
C SER A 106 11.02 -2.46 -15.04
N PHE A 107 9.87 -1.99 -15.55
CA PHE A 107 8.70 -1.73 -14.73
C PHE A 107 8.11 -3.03 -14.15
N VAL A 108 7.99 -4.10 -14.95
CA VAL A 108 7.53 -5.41 -14.45
C VAL A 108 8.40 -5.88 -13.28
N ALA A 109 9.72 -5.86 -13.43
CA ALA A 109 10.65 -6.28 -12.38
C ALA A 109 10.54 -5.39 -11.14
N PHE A 110 10.45 -4.08 -11.32
CA PHE A 110 10.26 -3.11 -10.24
C PHE A 110 8.93 -3.32 -9.50
N ASN A 111 7.83 -3.46 -10.23
CA ASN A 111 6.50 -3.66 -9.65
C ASN A 111 6.44 -4.98 -8.86
N LEU A 112 7.04 -6.06 -9.40
CA LEU A 112 7.15 -7.33 -8.69
C LEU A 112 7.99 -7.21 -7.41
N ALA A 113 9.13 -6.52 -7.45
CA ALA A 113 9.94 -6.27 -6.26
C ALA A 113 9.16 -5.48 -5.19
N CYS A 114 8.43 -4.43 -5.60
CA CYS A 114 7.55 -3.67 -4.71
C CYS A 114 6.45 -4.56 -4.12
N ALA A 115 5.80 -5.41 -4.93
CA ALA A 115 4.74 -6.31 -4.49
C ALA A 115 5.24 -7.33 -3.45
N ILE A 116 6.45 -7.90 -3.64
CA ILE A 116 7.07 -8.82 -2.69
C ILE A 116 7.36 -8.11 -1.36
N VAL A 117 8.00 -6.94 -1.39
CA VAL A 117 8.31 -6.17 -0.16
C VAL A 117 7.03 -5.74 0.55
N HIS A 118 6.01 -5.35 -0.20
CA HIS A 118 4.68 -5.02 0.32
C HIS A 118 4.07 -6.24 1.05
N ALA A 119 4.04 -7.40 0.39
CA ALA A 119 3.51 -8.63 1.00
C ALA A 119 4.27 -9.04 2.27
N ILE A 120 5.61 -8.95 2.26
CA ILE A 120 6.42 -9.21 3.46
C ILE A 120 6.02 -8.27 4.61
N GLY A 121 5.87 -6.97 4.34
CA GLY A 121 5.44 -5.99 5.34
C GLY A 121 4.08 -6.33 5.94
N GLU A 122 3.10 -6.69 5.10
CA GLU A 122 1.76 -7.07 5.56
C GLU A 122 1.73 -8.40 6.33
N VAL A 123 2.50 -9.40 5.88
CA VAL A 123 2.66 -10.68 6.58
C VAL A 123 3.24 -10.44 7.99
N LEU A 124 4.29 -9.63 8.11
CA LEU A 124 4.89 -9.29 9.40
C LEU A 124 3.91 -8.54 10.32
N ALA A 125 3.13 -7.60 9.78
CA ALA A 125 2.10 -6.90 10.53
C ALA A 125 1.01 -7.86 11.04
N CYS A 126 0.56 -8.80 10.20
CA CYS A 126 -0.42 -9.82 10.58
C CYS A 126 0.15 -10.80 11.62
N LEU A 127 1.37 -11.28 11.44
CA LEU A 127 2.02 -12.16 12.43
C LEU A 127 2.11 -11.47 13.79
N LEU A 128 2.56 -10.21 13.82
CA LEU A 128 2.63 -9.45 15.07
C LEU A 128 1.26 -9.33 15.73
N PHE A 129 0.21 -9.04 14.96
CA PHE A 129 -1.16 -8.94 15.48
C PHE A 129 -1.67 -10.28 16.03
N TYR A 130 -1.55 -11.35 15.25
CA TYR A 130 -2.13 -12.66 15.62
C TYR A 130 -1.34 -13.40 16.69
N THR A 131 -0.07 -13.11 16.89
CA THR A 131 0.70 -13.67 18.01
C THR A 131 0.38 -12.98 19.34
N THR A 132 -0.16 -11.76 19.30
CA THR A 132 -0.55 -11.00 20.51
C THR A 132 -2.04 -11.13 20.84
N THR A 133 -2.85 -11.71 19.93
CA THR A 133 -4.29 -11.88 20.12
C THR A 133 -4.66 -13.36 20.06
N THR A 134 -5.46 -13.82 21.03
CA THR A 134 -6.01 -15.19 21.01
C THR A 134 -7.10 -15.32 19.96
N MET A 135 -6.82 -16.01 18.86
CA MET A 135 -7.78 -16.32 17.81
C MET A 135 -8.05 -17.83 17.79
N PRO A 136 -9.19 -18.31 18.31
CA PRO A 136 -9.51 -19.73 18.26
C PRO A 136 -9.85 -20.16 16.82
N ASN A 137 -9.30 -21.28 16.38
CA ASN A 137 -9.66 -22.00 15.15
C ASN A 137 -9.32 -21.31 13.81
N ILE A 138 -8.30 -20.46 13.76
CA ILE A 138 -7.79 -19.93 12.47
C ILE A 138 -6.55 -20.74 12.06
N ASP A 139 -6.54 -21.23 10.82
CA ASP A 139 -5.31 -21.70 10.18
C ASP A 139 -4.44 -20.47 9.88
N LEU A 140 -3.58 -20.13 10.84
CA LEU A 140 -2.72 -18.96 10.78
C LEU A 140 -1.78 -19.00 9.56
N ILE A 141 -1.31 -20.17 9.17
CA ILE A 141 -0.44 -20.33 8.01
C ILE A 141 -1.21 -19.98 6.74
N TYR A 142 -2.39 -20.54 6.55
CA TYR A 142 -3.22 -20.24 5.40
C TYR A 142 -3.61 -18.75 5.34
N VAL A 143 -4.09 -18.20 6.44
CA VAL A 143 -4.54 -16.79 6.50
C VAL A 143 -3.41 -15.82 6.24
N VAL A 144 -2.26 -16.00 6.87
CA VAL A 144 -1.16 -15.01 6.79
C VAL A 144 -0.37 -15.16 5.51
N PHE A 145 0.00 -16.38 5.12
CA PHE A 145 0.88 -16.57 3.96
C PHE A 145 0.13 -16.68 2.64
N VAL A 146 -1.03 -17.37 2.61
CA VAL A 146 -1.79 -17.55 1.36
C VAL A 146 -2.72 -16.37 1.12
N LEU A 147 -3.65 -16.10 2.04
CA LEU A 147 -4.60 -15.01 1.84
C LEU A 147 -3.90 -13.65 1.89
N VAL A 148 -3.19 -13.30 2.96
CA VAL A 148 -2.56 -11.97 3.05
C VAL A 148 -1.34 -11.91 2.13
N GLY A 149 -0.36 -12.78 2.26
CA GLY A 149 0.87 -12.72 1.47
C GLY A 149 0.63 -12.85 -0.02
N GLY A 150 0.01 -13.95 -0.46
CA GLY A 150 -0.29 -14.21 -1.87
C GLY A 150 -1.27 -13.20 -2.46
N GLY A 151 -2.35 -12.89 -1.73
CA GLY A 151 -3.34 -11.91 -2.17
C GLY A 151 -2.76 -10.51 -2.31
N THR A 152 -1.88 -10.08 -1.41
CA THR A 152 -1.20 -8.78 -1.48
C THR A 152 -0.28 -8.68 -2.69
N ILE A 153 0.44 -9.75 -3.06
CA ILE A 153 1.28 -9.74 -4.28
C ILE A 153 0.40 -9.45 -5.50
N VAL A 154 -0.67 -10.23 -5.70
CA VAL A 154 -1.57 -10.06 -6.85
C VAL A 154 -2.19 -8.66 -6.86
N HIS A 155 -2.72 -8.24 -5.72
CA HIS A 155 -3.37 -6.93 -5.57
C HIS A 155 -2.39 -5.77 -5.82
N SER A 156 -1.19 -5.82 -5.27
CA SER A 156 -0.16 -4.80 -5.46
C SER A 156 0.31 -4.71 -6.90
N LEU A 157 0.46 -5.86 -7.60
CA LEU A 157 0.81 -5.88 -9.01
C LEU A 157 -0.24 -5.16 -9.86
N VAL A 158 -1.53 -5.44 -9.62
CA VAL A 158 -2.64 -4.81 -10.34
C VAL A 158 -2.64 -3.30 -10.08
N ASP A 159 -2.56 -2.87 -8.82
CA ASP A 159 -2.57 -1.46 -8.46
C ASP A 159 -1.36 -0.70 -9.01
N GLY A 160 -0.18 -1.33 -9.06
CA GLY A 160 1.01 -0.75 -9.66
C GLY A 160 0.86 -0.52 -11.17
N TYR A 161 0.20 -1.43 -11.88
CA TYR A 161 -0.11 -1.23 -13.31
C TYR A 161 -1.18 -0.18 -13.56
N ILE A 162 -2.17 -0.05 -12.68
CA ILE A 162 -3.18 1.02 -12.79
C ILE A 162 -2.54 2.40 -12.57
N ALA A 163 -1.49 2.47 -11.74
CA ALA A 163 -0.80 3.72 -11.43
C ALA A 163 0.17 4.18 -12.53
N LEU A 164 0.65 3.27 -13.41
CA LEU A 164 1.59 3.57 -14.48
C LEU A 164 0.92 4.31 -15.63
#